data_a2b9ba03b9e3046ba7c3bb1ffdb465fa
#
_entry.id   a2b9ba03b9e3046ba7c3bb1ffdb465fa
#
_cell.length_a   1.000
_cell.length_b   1.000
_cell.length_c   1.000
_cell.angle_alpha   90.00
_cell.angle_beta   90.00
_cell.angle_gamma   90.00
#
_symmetry.space_group_name_H-M   'P 1'
#
loop_
_entity.id
_entity.type
_entity.pdbx_description
1 polymer ?
#
loop_
_entity_poly.entity_id
_entity_poly.type
_entity_poly.pdbx_seq_one_letter_code
_entity_poly.pdbx_strand_id
1 'polypeptide(L)'
;MYLTNKQSEDALIEVLQSRKIKKIYLVGSVGSGKTTLGKVLATKLSLNFYEMDNIIFERLPSGDRKRSDEKVNNLVGHILEEDTWLIEGTCLRDIVQPIFNNSQIIIFLDILYLVRIFRFSKRFLKQLLHIEEANYKPSLKMYFNMYKWNHSFEQTGYHTFIERTKNYPEKRCHYKKK
;
A
#
# COMPACT_ATOMS: atom_id res chain seq x y z
N MET A 1 12.88 -2.23 12.91
CA MET A 1 12.12 -2.94 13.97
C MET A 1 11.39 -4.11 13.33
N TYR A 2 11.70 -5.33 13.71
CA TYR A 2 10.96 -6.52 13.25
C TYR A 2 9.81 -6.74 14.24
N LEU A 3 8.59 -6.50 13.82
CA LEU A 3 7.41 -6.99 14.53
C LEU A 3 7.20 -8.45 14.07
N THR A 4 7.99 -9.36 14.65
CA THR A 4 7.92 -10.79 14.35
C THR A 4 6.89 -11.45 15.22
N ASN A 5 6.06 -12.25 14.59
CA ASN A 5 5.18 -13.28 15.14
C ASN A 5 4.04 -12.87 16.08
N LYS A 6 2.82 -13.10 15.65
CA LYS A 6 1.56 -13.07 16.43
C LYS A 6 1.06 -11.72 16.94
N GLN A 7 1.61 -10.60 16.50
CA GLN A 7 0.98 -9.34 16.90
C GLN A 7 -0.32 -9.17 16.11
N SER A 8 -1.41 -9.09 16.84
CA SER A 8 -2.72 -8.72 16.33
C SER A 8 -2.62 -7.31 15.72
N GLU A 9 -3.56 -6.96 14.88
CA GLU A 9 -3.71 -5.60 14.34
C GLU A 9 -3.75 -4.56 15.47
N ASP A 10 -4.37 -4.94 16.62
CA ASP A 10 -4.43 -4.11 17.83
C ASP A 10 -3.03 -3.81 18.39
N ALA A 11 -2.13 -4.78 18.46
CA ALA A 11 -0.76 -4.54 18.94
C ALA A 11 0.04 -3.60 18.03
N LEU A 12 -0.18 -3.65 16.70
CA LEU A 12 0.39 -2.67 15.79
C LEU A 12 -0.14 -1.26 16.09
N ILE A 13 -1.47 -1.15 16.27
CA ILE A 13 -2.14 0.12 16.59
C ILE A 13 -1.57 0.70 17.90
N GLU A 14 -1.50 -0.10 18.97
CA GLU A 14 -0.93 0.32 20.26
C GLU A 14 0.49 0.86 20.14
N VAL A 15 1.36 0.17 19.38
CA VAL A 15 2.73 0.62 19.14
C VAL A 15 2.76 1.94 18.37
N LEU A 16 1.91 2.11 17.36
CA LEU A 16 1.86 3.34 16.57
C LEU A 16 1.32 4.50 17.40
N GLN A 17 0.32 4.26 18.26
CA GLN A 17 -0.25 5.24 19.18
C GLN A 17 0.75 5.67 20.25
N SER A 18 1.42 4.71 20.90
CA SER A 18 2.41 4.99 21.96
C SER A 18 3.58 5.84 21.46
N ARG A 19 3.95 5.65 20.17
CA ARG A 19 4.99 6.43 19.49
C ARG A 19 4.48 7.73 18.86
N LYS A 20 3.18 8.02 18.95
CA LYS A 20 2.54 9.19 18.32
C LYS A 20 2.84 9.30 16.83
N ILE A 21 2.82 8.18 16.12
CA ILE A 21 3.08 8.12 14.68
C ILE A 21 1.92 8.77 13.91
N LYS A 22 2.25 9.74 13.08
CA LYS A 22 1.29 10.53 12.29
C LYS A 22 1.48 10.42 10.77
N LYS A 23 2.66 9.97 10.31
CA LYS A 23 3.02 9.90 8.88
C LYS A 23 3.48 8.50 8.54
N ILE A 24 2.62 7.73 7.86
CA ILE A 24 2.81 6.30 7.60
C ILE A 24 2.83 6.04 6.09
N TYR A 25 3.83 5.31 5.61
CA TYR A 25 3.80 4.70 4.29
C TYR A 25 3.63 3.18 4.40
N LEU A 26 2.54 2.64 3.84
CA LEU A 26 2.19 1.23 3.90
C LEU A 26 2.42 0.56 2.54
N VAL A 27 3.38 -0.36 2.47
CA VAL A 27 3.82 -1.04 1.25
C VAL A 27 3.49 -2.53 1.32
N GLY A 28 3.20 -3.13 0.18
CA GLY A 28 2.96 -4.57 0.06
C GLY A 28 2.39 -4.95 -1.30
N SER A 29 2.50 -6.22 -1.68
CA SER A 29 2.05 -6.72 -2.97
C SER A 29 0.53 -6.61 -3.18
N VAL A 30 0.09 -6.83 -4.40
CA VAL A 30 -1.33 -7.02 -4.70
C VAL A 30 -1.90 -8.20 -3.89
N GLY A 31 -3.10 -8.06 -3.35
CA GLY A 31 -3.71 -9.08 -2.49
C GLY A 31 -3.16 -9.18 -1.06
N SER A 32 -2.18 -8.36 -0.67
CA SER A 32 -1.65 -8.38 0.71
C SER A 32 -2.65 -7.86 1.76
N GLY A 33 -3.66 -7.08 1.36
CA GLY A 33 -4.63 -6.47 2.28
C GLY A 33 -4.20 -5.11 2.83
N LYS A 34 -3.23 -4.43 2.19
CA LYS A 34 -2.76 -3.11 2.60
C LYS A 34 -3.87 -2.06 2.65
N THR A 35 -4.78 -2.02 1.67
CA THR A 35 -5.90 -1.07 1.68
C THR A 35 -6.82 -1.29 2.88
N THR A 36 -7.12 -2.55 3.22
CA THR A 36 -7.93 -2.89 4.40
C THR A 36 -7.23 -2.46 5.69
N LEU A 37 -5.95 -2.85 5.86
CA LEU A 37 -5.16 -2.46 7.02
C LEU A 37 -4.98 -0.94 7.08
N GLY A 38 -4.70 -0.30 5.94
CA GLY A 38 -4.52 1.15 5.85
C GLY A 38 -5.75 1.93 6.31
N LYS A 39 -6.95 1.52 5.88
CA LYS A 39 -8.21 2.13 6.32
C LYS A 39 -8.44 1.96 7.83
N VAL A 40 -8.17 0.78 8.38
CA VAL A 40 -8.27 0.55 9.83
C VAL A 40 -7.29 1.42 10.59
N LEU A 41 -6.01 1.44 10.19
CA LEU A 41 -5.00 2.28 10.83
C LEU A 41 -5.34 3.77 10.74
N ALA A 42 -5.77 4.24 9.56
CA ALA A 42 -6.15 5.63 9.36
C ALA A 42 -7.31 6.05 10.27
N THR A 43 -8.34 5.21 10.39
CA THR A 43 -9.48 5.46 11.29
C THR A 43 -9.05 5.47 12.76
N LYS A 44 -8.30 4.46 13.20
CA LYS A 44 -7.89 4.31 14.62
C LYS A 44 -6.88 5.35 15.08
N LEU A 45 -6.07 5.88 14.15
CA LEU A 45 -5.03 6.87 14.44
C LEU A 45 -5.43 8.30 14.00
N SER A 46 -6.65 8.48 13.46
CA SER A 46 -7.15 9.76 12.92
C SER A 46 -6.21 10.36 11.87
N LEU A 47 -5.80 9.55 10.88
CA LEU A 47 -4.94 9.95 9.79
C LEU A 47 -5.74 10.14 8.50
N ASN A 48 -5.34 11.10 7.66
CA ASN A 48 -5.84 11.21 6.29
C ASN A 48 -5.33 10.03 5.47
N PHE A 49 -6.23 9.37 4.72
CA PHE A 49 -5.94 8.13 4.00
C PHE A 49 -5.82 8.35 2.50
N TYR A 50 -4.72 7.91 1.90
CA TYR A 50 -4.42 8.05 0.49
C TYR A 50 -3.99 6.73 -0.13
N GLU A 51 -4.61 6.39 -1.26
CA GLU A 51 -4.22 5.25 -2.09
C GLU A 51 -3.28 5.73 -3.21
N MET A 52 -2.07 5.18 -3.30
CA MET A 52 -1.09 5.54 -4.33
C MET A 52 -1.66 5.36 -5.74
N ASP A 53 -2.50 4.36 -5.94
CA ASP A 53 -3.15 4.13 -7.23
C ASP A 53 -4.05 5.31 -7.63
N ASN A 54 -4.73 5.94 -6.67
CA ASN A 54 -5.57 7.13 -6.91
C ASN A 54 -4.74 8.42 -7.05
N ILE A 55 -3.53 8.44 -6.53
CA ILE A 55 -2.56 9.53 -6.78
C ILE A 55 -2.02 9.43 -8.22
N ILE A 56 -1.67 8.22 -8.66
CA ILE A 56 -1.07 7.97 -9.99
C ILE A 56 -2.13 8.00 -11.10
N PHE A 57 -3.32 7.46 -10.85
CA PHE A 57 -4.39 7.36 -11.85
C PHE A 57 -5.57 8.25 -11.48
N GLU A 58 -6.08 8.94 -12.45
CA GLU A 58 -7.36 9.65 -12.39
C GLU A 58 -8.47 8.68 -12.80
N ARG A 59 -9.45 8.50 -11.92
CA ARG A 59 -10.59 7.62 -12.16
C ARG A 59 -11.65 8.39 -12.96
N LEU A 60 -11.86 8.01 -14.21
CA LEU A 60 -12.84 8.64 -15.11
C LEU A 60 -13.90 7.60 -15.51
N PRO A 61 -15.14 8.03 -15.82
CA PRO A 61 -16.17 7.12 -16.34
C PRO A 61 -15.73 6.40 -17.63
N SER A 62 -14.88 7.04 -18.43
CA SER A 62 -14.28 6.48 -19.65
C SER A 62 -13.15 5.48 -19.41
N GLY A 63 -12.72 5.31 -18.17
CA GLY A 63 -11.59 4.48 -17.75
C GLY A 63 -10.47 5.27 -17.10
N ASP A 64 -9.57 4.57 -16.45
CA ASP A 64 -8.46 5.18 -15.72
C ASP A 64 -7.47 5.87 -16.65
N ARG A 65 -7.12 7.11 -16.32
CA ARG A 65 -6.09 7.89 -17.02
C ARG A 65 -4.88 8.09 -16.11
N LYS A 66 -3.70 7.70 -16.58
CA LYS A 66 -2.45 7.95 -15.83
C LYS A 66 -2.16 9.45 -15.83
N ARG A 67 -1.92 10.02 -14.65
CA ARG A 67 -1.49 11.41 -14.52
C ARG A 67 -0.04 11.60 -14.97
N SER A 68 0.30 12.80 -15.43
CA SER A 68 1.70 13.20 -15.67
C SER A 68 2.49 13.18 -14.36
N ASP A 69 3.81 13.01 -14.46
CA ASP A 69 4.69 12.99 -13.29
C ASP A 69 4.65 14.31 -12.52
N GLU A 70 4.52 15.43 -13.21
CA GLU A 70 4.32 16.75 -12.61
C GLU A 70 3.07 16.80 -11.73
N LYS A 71 1.90 16.35 -12.26
CA LYS A 71 0.65 16.31 -11.48
C LYS A 71 0.76 15.39 -10.26
N VAL A 72 1.42 14.24 -10.41
CA VAL A 72 1.62 13.31 -9.29
C VAL A 72 2.55 13.93 -8.26
N ASN A 73 3.65 14.60 -8.67
CA ASN A 73 4.56 15.29 -7.75
C ASN A 73 3.85 16.39 -6.97
N ASN A 74 3.01 17.19 -7.63
CA ASN A 74 2.24 18.24 -6.97
C ASN A 74 1.25 17.65 -5.94
N LEU A 75 0.52 16.59 -6.31
CA LEU A 75 -0.39 15.92 -5.38
C LEU A 75 0.35 15.33 -4.17
N VAL A 76 1.47 14.64 -4.41
CA VAL A 76 2.31 14.12 -3.34
C VAL A 76 2.83 15.26 -2.47
N GLY A 77 3.30 16.38 -3.07
CA GLY A 77 3.76 17.56 -2.33
C GLY A 77 2.72 18.06 -1.35
N HIS A 78 1.48 18.29 -1.82
CA HIS A 78 0.37 18.73 -0.95
C HIS A 78 0.06 17.75 0.19
N ILE A 79 0.05 16.44 -0.09
CA ILE A 79 -0.18 15.43 0.96
C ILE A 79 0.94 15.46 2.01
N LEU A 80 2.18 15.65 1.59
CA LEU A 80 3.32 15.66 2.51
C LEU A 80 3.39 16.90 3.42
N GLU A 81 2.73 18.01 3.03
CA GLU A 81 2.57 19.22 3.84
C GLU A 81 1.56 19.02 4.98
N GLU A 82 0.68 18.03 4.89
CA GLU A 82 -0.28 17.73 5.94
C GLU A 82 0.40 17.22 7.23
N ASP A 83 -0.20 17.52 8.37
CA ASP A 83 0.29 17.07 9.68
C ASP A 83 0.18 15.56 9.86
N THR A 84 -0.84 14.95 9.25
CA THR A 84 -1.15 13.52 9.43
C THR A 84 -1.54 12.88 8.11
N TRP A 85 -0.92 11.77 7.76
CA TRP A 85 -1.30 11.00 6.59
C TRP A 85 -0.88 9.53 6.68
N LEU A 86 -1.64 8.68 6.05
CA LEU A 86 -1.29 7.32 5.70
C LEU A 86 -1.41 7.15 4.19
N ILE A 87 -0.29 6.97 3.51
CA ILE A 87 -0.27 6.63 2.08
C ILE A 87 -0.07 5.12 1.97
N GLU A 88 -0.94 4.43 1.22
CA GLU A 88 -0.80 3.02 0.94
C GLU A 88 -0.58 2.77 -0.55
N GLY A 89 0.21 1.76 -0.87
CA GLY A 89 0.43 1.30 -2.23
C GLY A 89 1.89 1.03 -2.55
N THR A 90 2.12 0.27 -3.62
CA THR A 90 3.48 -0.07 -4.07
C THR A 90 3.78 0.69 -5.35
N CYS A 91 4.70 1.61 -5.25
CA CYS A 91 5.25 2.31 -6.40
C CYS A 91 6.77 2.20 -6.36
N LEU A 92 7.37 1.72 -7.45
CA LEU A 92 8.82 1.55 -7.56
C LEU A 92 9.49 2.71 -8.34
N ARG A 93 8.74 3.80 -8.60
CA ARG A 93 9.24 4.99 -9.30
C ARG A 93 9.89 5.95 -8.30
N ASP A 94 10.77 6.84 -8.79
CA ASP A 94 11.49 7.80 -7.92
C ASP A 94 10.56 8.81 -7.24
N ILE A 95 9.35 8.98 -7.75
CA ILE A 95 8.30 9.81 -7.18
C ILE A 95 7.95 9.45 -5.73
N VAL A 96 8.27 8.24 -5.25
CA VAL A 96 8.06 7.85 -3.85
C VAL A 96 9.19 8.27 -2.92
N GLN A 97 10.31 8.75 -3.44
CA GLN A 97 11.44 9.16 -2.59
C GLN A 97 11.07 10.24 -1.56
N PRO A 98 10.32 11.31 -1.93
CA PRO A 98 9.83 12.28 -0.95
C PRO A 98 8.93 11.65 0.14
N ILE A 99 8.15 10.61 -0.21
CA ILE A 99 7.31 9.90 0.77
C ILE A 99 8.18 9.17 1.79
N PHE A 100 9.25 8.47 1.37
CA PHE A 100 10.20 7.83 2.29
C PHE A 100 10.86 8.85 3.23
N ASN A 101 11.27 10.02 2.69
CA ASN A 101 11.90 11.06 3.47
C ASN A 101 10.99 11.59 4.58
N ASN A 102 9.71 11.80 4.27
CA ASN A 102 8.73 12.42 5.16
C ASN A 102 7.98 11.41 6.05
N SER A 103 8.06 10.11 5.77
CA SER A 103 7.46 9.07 6.62
C SER A 103 8.16 9.01 7.99
N GLN A 104 7.39 8.84 9.05
CA GLN A 104 7.91 8.48 10.37
C GLN A 104 8.12 6.96 10.47
N ILE A 105 7.27 6.20 9.77
CA ILE A 105 7.39 4.75 9.67
C ILE A 105 6.99 4.27 8.27
N ILE A 106 7.69 3.24 7.80
CA ILE A 106 7.43 2.57 6.53
C ILE A 106 7.11 1.11 6.86
N ILE A 107 5.83 0.74 6.71
CA ILE A 107 5.35 -0.60 7.05
C ILE A 107 5.34 -1.45 5.79
N PHE A 108 6.12 -2.52 5.78
CA PHE A 108 6.09 -3.53 4.74
C PHE A 108 5.17 -4.68 5.17
N LEU A 109 4.04 -4.82 4.46
CA LEU A 109 3.06 -5.88 4.71
C LEU A 109 3.46 -7.15 3.96
N ASP A 110 4.02 -8.10 4.70
CA ASP A 110 4.50 -9.39 4.20
C ASP A 110 3.42 -10.47 4.40
N ILE A 111 2.86 -10.93 3.30
CA ILE A 111 1.83 -11.97 3.25
C ILE A 111 2.29 -13.07 2.31
N LEU A 112 2.11 -14.30 2.71
CA LEU A 112 2.47 -15.47 1.91
C LEU A 112 1.91 -15.38 0.48
N TYR A 113 2.74 -15.72 -0.50
CA TYR A 113 2.45 -15.65 -1.94
C TYR A 113 1.12 -16.30 -2.32
N LEU A 114 0.89 -17.55 -1.84
CA LEU A 114 -0.33 -18.29 -2.14
C LEU A 114 -1.59 -17.66 -1.51
N VAL A 115 -1.44 -17.09 -0.32
CA VAL A 115 -2.55 -16.37 0.35
C VAL A 115 -2.94 -15.13 -0.45
N ARG A 116 -1.98 -14.41 -1.01
CA ARG A 116 -2.24 -13.25 -1.88
C ARG A 116 -2.99 -13.66 -3.14
N ILE A 117 -2.56 -14.75 -3.81
CA ILE A 117 -3.25 -15.30 -4.99
C ILE A 117 -4.69 -15.64 -4.62
N PHE A 118 -4.90 -16.39 -3.57
CA PHE A 118 -6.24 -16.77 -3.13
C PHE A 118 -7.14 -15.54 -2.88
N ARG A 119 -6.60 -14.51 -2.20
CA ARG A 119 -7.36 -13.28 -1.88
C ARG A 119 -7.76 -12.50 -3.13
N PHE A 120 -6.83 -12.23 -4.05
CA PHE A 120 -7.19 -11.46 -5.24
C PHE A 120 -8.04 -12.28 -6.24
N SER A 121 -7.88 -13.60 -6.30
CA SER A 121 -8.75 -14.47 -7.09
C SER A 121 -10.19 -14.48 -6.54
N LYS A 122 -10.33 -14.63 -5.21
CA LYS A 122 -11.64 -14.55 -4.55
C LYS A 122 -12.31 -13.19 -4.77
N ARG A 123 -11.53 -12.09 -4.66
CA ARG A 123 -12.03 -10.75 -4.94
C ARG A 123 -12.46 -10.60 -6.40
N PHE A 124 -11.66 -11.06 -7.35
CA PHE A 124 -12.00 -11.02 -8.76
C PHE A 124 -13.32 -11.74 -9.07
N LEU A 125 -13.53 -12.94 -8.51
CA LEU A 125 -14.80 -13.66 -8.65
C LEU A 125 -15.98 -12.89 -8.07
N LYS A 126 -15.83 -12.31 -6.89
CA LYS A 126 -16.89 -11.49 -6.27
C LYS A 126 -17.22 -10.25 -7.12
N GLN A 127 -16.21 -9.61 -7.72
CA GLN A 127 -16.38 -8.46 -8.59
C GLN A 127 -17.08 -8.85 -9.92
N LEU A 128 -16.76 -10.01 -10.49
CA LEU A 128 -17.47 -10.55 -11.66
C LEU A 128 -18.94 -10.84 -11.37
N LEU A 129 -19.24 -11.28 -10.15
CA LEU A 129 -20.61 -11.57 -9.69
C LEU A 129 -21.34 -10.32 -9.13
N HIS A 130 -20.74 -9.14 -9.26
CA HIS A 130 -21.28 -7.88 -8.71
C HIS A 130 -21.58 -7.90 -7.20
N ILE A 131 -20.93 -8.81 -6.44
CA ILE A 131 -21.04 -8.91 -4.98
C ILE A 131 -20.14 -7.87 -4.27
N GLU A 132 -19.06 -7.44 -4.95
CA GLU A 132 -18.09 -6.50 -4.43
C GLU A 132 -17.78 -5.44 -5.50
N GLU A 133 -17.78 -4.17 -5.12
CA GLU A 133 -17.42 -3.08 -6.01
C GLU A 133 -15.94 -3.12 -6.38
N ALA A 134 -15.64 -2.70 -7.61
CA ALA A 134 -14.27 -2.57 -8.10
C ALA A 134 -13.98 -1.13 -8.52
N ASN A 135 -12.80 -0.62 -8.15
CA ASN A 135 -12.32 0.69 -8.63
C ASN A 135 -11.90 0.67 -10.11
N TYR A 136 -12.03 -0.46 -10.79
CA TYR A 136 -11.68 -0.68 -12.20
C TYR A 136 -12.65 -1.70 -12.81
N LYS A 137 -12.74 -1.74 -14.14
CA LYS A 137 -13.56 -2.74 -14.83
C LYS A 137 -12.94 -4.14 -14.71
N PRO A 138 -13.59 -5.09 -14.00
CA PRO A 138 -13.07 -6.44 -13.86
C PRO A 138 -12.93 -7.11 -15.25
N SER A 139 -11.75 -7.64 -15.53
CA SER A 139 -11.48 -8.35 -16.78
C SER A 139 -10.43 -9.43 -16.58
N LEU A 140 -10.44 -10.47 -17.40
CA LEU A 140 -9.41 -11.51 -17.38
C LEU A 140 -8.00 -10.92 -17.57
N LYS A 141 -7.88 -9.91 -18.44
CA LYS A 141 -6.61 -9.19 -18.63
C LYS A 141 -6.10 -8.59 -17.32
N MET A 142 -6.98 -7.93 -16.55
CA MET A 142 -6.64 -7.35 -15.24
C MET A 142 -6.25 -8.45 -14.24
N TYR A 143 -6.97 -9.56 -14.21
CA TYR A 143 -6.65 -10.71 -13.36
C TYR A 143 -5.25 -11.26 -13.65
N PHE A 144 -4.89 -11.50 -14.93
CA PHE A 144 -3.56 -11.95 -15.30
C PHE A 144 -2.48 -10.90 -14.99
N ASN A 145 -2.78 -9.61 -15.11
CA ASN A 145 -1.86 -8.56 -14.71
C ASN A 145 -1.60 -8.61 -13.19
N MET A 146 -2.62 -8.80 -12.37
CA MET A 146 -2.46 -8.96 -10.92
C MET A 146 -1.57 -10.15 -10.57
N TYR A 147 -1.73 -11.27 -11.29
CA TYR A 147 -0.87 -12.43 -11.12
C TYR A 147 0.59 -12.10 -11.47
N LYS A 148 0.83 -11.47 -12.63
CA LYS A 148 2.17 -11.03 -13.04
C LYS A 148 2.81 -10.06 -12.04
N TRP A 149 2.06 -9.06 -11.55
CA TRP A 149 2.55 -8.12 -10.55
C TRP A 149 2.86 -8.80 -9.23
N ASN A 150 2.02 -9.74 -8.79
CA ASN A 150 2.28 -10.51 -7.57
C ASN A 150 3.54 -11.36 -7.70
N HIS A 151 3.75 -12.00 -8.86
CA HIS A 151 4.92 -12.82 -9.14
C HIS A 151 6.20 -11.97 -9.23
N SER A 152 6.17 -10.86 -9.97
CA SER A 152 7.28 -9.92 -10.05
C SER A 152 7.65 -9.33 -8.68
N PHE A 153 6.65 -9.01 -7.87
CA PHE A 153 6.88 -8.52 -6.51
C PHE A 153 7.56 -9.57 -5.62
N GLU A 154 7.22 -10.85 -5.77
CA GLU A 154 7.88 -11.94 -5.04
C GLU A 154 9.36 -12.03 -5.40
N GLN A 155 9.70 -11.89 -6.69
CA GLN A 155 11.08 -12.03 -7.16
C GLN A 155 11.95 -10.81 -6.83
N THR A 156 11.43 -9.60 -7.00
CA THR A 156 12.22 -8.37 -6.94
C THR A 156 11.70 -7.31 -5.99
N GLY A 157 10.39 -7.30 -5.73
CA GLY A 157 9.73 -6.19 -5.03
C GLY A 157 10.24 -5.97 -3.61
N TYR A 158 10.47 -7.05 -2.85
CA TYR A 158 11.04 -6.95 -1.50
C TYR A 158 12.48 -6.42 -1.53
N HIS A 159 13.32 -6.97 -2.41
CA HIS A 159 14.71 -6.51 -2.55
C HIS A 159 14.77 -5.03 -2.97
N THR A 160 13.95 -4.64 -3.93
CA THR A 160 13.84 -3.24 -4.36
C THR A 160 13.38 -2.33 -3.21
N PHE A 161 12.41 -2.79 -2.41
CA PHE A 161 11.95 -2.05 -1.23
C PHE A 161 13.09 -1.86 -0.23
N ILE A 162 13.83 -2.92 0.12
CA ILE A 162 14.96 -2.86 1.06
C ILE A 162 16.04 -1.92 0.53
N GLU A 163 16.39 -2.01 -0.74
CA GLU A 163 17.41 -1.15 -1.37
C GLU A 163 16.99 0.33 -1.34
N ARG A 164 15.75 0.64 -1.70
CA ARG A 164 15.22 2.02 -1.68
C ARG A 164 15.09 2.61 -0.28
N THR A 165 14.90 1.77 0.72
CA THR A 165 14.77 2.19 2.12
C THR A 165 16.04 1.95 2.94
N LYS A 166 17.17 1.62 2.30
CA LYS A 166 18.43 1.32 3.00
C LYS A 166 18.92 2.47 3.90
N ASN A 167 18.65 3.71 3.49
CA ASN A 167 19.03 4.92 4.24
C ASN A 167 18.09 5.24 5.40
N TYR A 168 17.02 4.45 5.61
CA TYR A 168 16.00 4.66 6.65
C TYR A 168 15.73 3.37 7.46
N PRO A 169 16.78 2.68 7.95
CA PRO A 169 16.59 1.39 8.63
C PRO A 169 15.73 1.51 9.89
N GLU A 170 15.79 2.66 10.57
CA GLU A 170 15.03 2.96 11.77
C GLU A 170 13.53 3.14 11.51
N LYS A 171 13.15 3.57 10.28
CA LYS A 171 11.75 3.76 9.88
C LYS A 171 11.09 2.48 9.43
N ARG A 172 11.86 1.43 9.10
CA ARG A 172 11.31 0.18 8.55
C ARG A 172 10.62 -0.65 9.61
N CYS A 173 9.39 -1.05 9.32
CA CYS A 173 8.61 -2.00 10.10
C CYS A 173 8.16 -3.16 9.18
N HIS A 174 8.53 -4.38 9.54
CA HIS A 174 8.13 -5.58 8.83
C HIS A 174 6.92 -6.17 9.55
N TYR A 175 5.76 -6.16 8.92
CA TYR A 175 4.52 -6.67 9.50
C TYR A 175 4.07 -7.94 8.76
N LYS A 176 4.14 -9.08 9.46
CA LYS A 176 3.66 -10.38 8.96
C LYS A 176 2.28 -10.66 9.53
N LYS A 177 1.28 -10.77 8.65
CA LYS A 177 -0.07 -11.22 9.01
C LYS A 177 -0.21 -12.68 8.56
N LYS A 178 -0.56 -13.58 9.50
CA LYS A 178 -0.89 -14.98 9.20
C LYS A 178 -2.22 -15.10 8.47
#